data_410f6e6d62b291372d977aa14cd4d78a
#
_entry.id   410f6e6d62b291372d977aa14cd4d78a
#
_cell.length_a   1.000
_cell.length_b   1.000
_cell.length_c   1.000
_cell.angle_alpha   90.00
_cell.angle_beta   90.00
_cell.angle_gamma   90.00
#
_symmetry.space_group_name_H-M   'P 1'
#
loop_
_entity.id
_entity.type
_entity.pdbx_description
1 polymer ?
#
loop_
_entity_poly.entity_id
_entity_poly.type
_entity_poly.pdbx_seq_one_letter_code
_entity_poly.pdbx_strand_id
1 'polypeptide(L)'
;IFAGFSKDGIHWEINHEPITFEGDSEVTKREYRYDQRVCFIEDRYYITWCNGYHGPTIGVAYTFDFKTFHQLENAFLPYNRNGVLFPRKINGNYMMLSRPSDTGHTPFGDIFCSQSPDLEYWGHHRHVMSTEKGDISAWQSTKIGPGPVPIETDEGWLLIYHGVINTCNGFVYRMGAALLDLNEPWKVIARSKAYVLGPYELYECVGDVPNVVFPCATLTDADTGRIAIYYGCADTVTGLAFTTVDDMLKYIKENAS
;
A
#
# COMPACT_ATOMS: atom_id res chain seq x y z
N ILE A 1 8.79 1.76 13.74
CA ILE A 1 7.51 2.47 13.52
C ILE A 1 7.30 3.41 14.70
N PHE A 2 6.90 4.65 14.44
CA PHE A 2 6.60 5.69 15.43
C PHE A 2 5.15 6.14 15.25
N ALA A 3 4.48 6.50 16.35
CA ALA A 3 3.19 7.14 16.28
C ALA A 3 3.35 8.66 16.10
N GLY A 4 2.51 9.24 15.26
CA GLY A 4 2.45 10.68 15.05
C GLY A 4 1.01 11.15 15.05
N PHE A 5 0.77 12.35 15.50
CA PHE A 5 -0.55 12.95 15.62
C PHE A 5 -0.57 14.34 14.97
N SER A 6 -1.69 14.63 14.33
CA SER A 6 -1.92 15.94 13.69
C SER A 6 -3.36 16.38 13.89
N LYS A 7 -3.57 17.70 13.92
CA LYS A 7 -4.90 18.31 13.95
C LYS A 7 -5.37 18.77 12.56
N ASP A 8 -4.45 18.98 11.65
CA ASP A 8 -4.71 19.56 10.33
C ASP A 8 -4.22 18.67 9.16
N GLY A 9 -3.55 17.54 9.48
CA GLY A 9 -2.97 16.64 8.48
C GLY A 9 -1.68 17.15 7.83
N ILE A 10 -1.18 18.32 8.23
CA ILE A 10 0.03 18.95 7.66
C ILE A 10 1.13 19.04 8.71
N HIS A 11 0.80 19.49 9.91
CA HIS A 11 1.74 19.62 11.02
C HIS A 11 1.60 18.43 11.96
N TRP A 12 2.68 17.68 12.12
CA TRP A 12 2.69 16.40 12.85
C TRP A 12 3.61 16.46 14.06
N GLU A 13 3.11 15.98 15.19
CA GLU A 13 3.89 15.69 16.37
C GLU A 13 4.22 14.20 16.38
N ILE A 14 5.49 13.86 16.17
CA ILE A 14 5.96 12.48 16.13
C ILE A 14 6.53 12.08 17.50
N ASN A 15 6.07 10.98 18.05
CA ASN A 15 6.64 10.43 19.29
C ASN A 15 8.12 10.09 19.10
N HIS A 16 8.93 10.36 20.11
CA HIS A 16 10.37 10.07 20.07
C HIS A 16 10.68 8.59 20.29
N GLU A 17 9.77 7.87 20.95
CA GLU A 17 9.91 6.44 21.18
C GLU A 17 9.13 5.63 20.15
N PRO A 18 9.71 4.54 19.62
CA PRO A 18 8.99 3.65 18.73
C PRO A 18 7.84 2.96 19.45
N ILE A 19 6.78 2.63 18.70
CA ILE A 19 5.69 1.84 19.26
C ILE A 19 6.18 0.43 19.63
N THR A 20 5.63 -0.10 20.72
CA THR A 20 5.84 -1.48 21.14
C THR A 20 4.61 -2.31 20.84
N PHE A 21 4.82 -3.56 20.44
CA PHE A 21 3.74 -4.48 20.16
C PHE A 21 3.67 -5.53 21.26
N GLU A 22 2.47 -5.74 21.78
CA GLU A 22 2.11 -6.88 22.63
C GLU A 22 1.74 -8.07 21.75
N GLY A 23 2.16 -9.26 22.11
CA GLY A 23 1.88 -10.49 21.39
C GLY A 23 2.83 -11.61 21.77
N ASP A 24 2.71 -12.76 21.12
CA ASP A 24 3.60 -13.88 21.30
C ASP A 24 5.05 -13.50 20.96
N SER A 25 6.03 -13.98 21.72
CA SER A 25 7.43 -13.66 21.55
C SER A 25 8.00 -14.08 20.20
N GLU A 26 7.49 -15.16 19.60
CA GLU A 26 7.87 -15.58 18.26
C GLU A 26 7.31 -14.63 17.18
N VAL A 27 6.07 -14.17 17.36
CA VAL A 27 5.41 -13.25 16.43
C VAL A 27 6.00 -11.85 16.49
N THR A 28 6.33 -11.37 17.69
CA THR A 28 6.92 -10.03 17.87
C THR A 28 8.39 -9.95 17.53
N LYS A 29 9.07 -11.09 17.33
CA LYS A 29 10.44 -11.17 16.89
C LYS A 29 10.61 -10.61 15.48
N ARG A 30 11.62 -9.79 15.25
CA ARG A 30 11.81 -9.07 13.99
C ARG A 30 13.25 -8.72 13.70
N GLU A 31 13.56 -8.62 12.43
CA GLU A 31 14.82 -8.08 11.91
C GLU A 31 14.66 -6.58 11.59
N TYR A 32 13.52 -6.20 10.99
CA TYR A 32 13.16 -4.82 10.61
C TYR A 32 11.65 -4.64 10.49
N ARG A 33 11.19 -3.37 10.44
CA ARG A 33 9.80 -2.97 10.18
C ARG A 33 9.76 -1.68 9.38
N TYR A 34 9.02 -1.65 8.25
CA TYR A 34 8.81 -0.47 7.42
C TYR A 34 7.54 -0.58 6.58
N ASP A 35 7.19 0.45 5.84
CA ASP A 35 6.04 0.51 4.92
C ASP A 35 4.70 0.20 5.59
N GLN A 36 4.42 0.86 6.70
CA GLN A 36 3.15 0.66 7.42
C GLN A 36 1.94 1.22 6.66
N ARG A 37 0.82 0.55 6.81
CA ARG A 37 -0.52 0.98 6.38
C ARG A 37 -1.47 0.90 7.55
N VAL A 38 -2.37 1.88 7.69
CA VAL A 38 -3.38 1.91 8.74
C VAL A 38 -4.75 1.85 8.11
N CYS A 39 -5.58 0.92 8.56
CA CYS A 39 -6.92 0.69 8.04
C CYS A 39 -7.92 0.55 9.20
N PHE A 40 -8.99 1.35 9.20
CA PHE A 40 -10.08 1.20 10.17
C PHE A 40 -11.09 0.17 9.65
N ILE A 41 -11.38 -0.86 10.43
CA ILE A 41 -12.37 -1.88 10.10
C ILE A 41 -13.23 -2.15 11.34
N GLU A 42 -14.55 -2.03 11.20
CA GLU A 42 -15.53 -2.24 12.25
C GLU A 42 -15.34 -1.30 13.45
N ASP A 43 -14.50 -1.66 14.43
CA ASP A 43 -14.36 -0.95 15.70
C ASP A 43 -12.90 -0.61 16.08
N ARG A 44 -11.95 -0.94 15.23
CA ARG A 44 -10.52 -0.76 15.54
C ARG A 44 -9.68 -0.45 14.31
N TYR A 45 -8.47 0.02 14.56
CA TYR A 45 -7.46 0.26 13.54
C TYR A 45 -6.56 -0.95 13.40
N TYR A 46 -6.42 -1.44 12.18
CA TYR A 46 -5.43 -2.45 11.83
C TYR A 46 -4.23 -1.79 11.18
N ILE A 47 -3.06 -2.30 11.51
CA ILE A 47 -1.79 -1.84 10.98
C ILE A 47 -1.14 -3.02 10.28
N THR A 48 -0.75 -2.85 9.02
CA THR A 48 0.07 -3.79 8.28
C THR A 48 1.41 -3.16 7.95
N TRP A 49 2.47 -3.93 7.89
CA TRP A 49 3.81 -3.45 7.55
C TRP A 49 4.65 -4.55 6.92
N CYS A 50 5.76 -4.18 6.27
CA CYS A 50 6.78 -5.14 5.89
C CYS A 50 7.56 -5.55 7.16
N ASN A 51 7.46 -6.80 7.54
CA ASN A 51 8.09 -7.37 8.72
C ASN A 51 9.27 -8.27 8.30
N GLY A 52 10.45 -8.07 8.87
CA GLY A 52 11.58 -8.96 8.69
C GLY A 52 11.46 -10.16 9.63
N TYR A 53 11.16 -11.33 9.06
CA TYR A 53 11.08 -12.61 9.75
C TYR A 53 11.55 -13.72 8.80
N HIS A 54 12.84 -14.04 8.83
CA HIS A 54 13.50 -14.93 7.85
C HIS A 54 13.32 -14.48 6.39
N GLY A 55 13.29 -13.18 6.18
CA GLY A 55 12.97 -12.49 4.96
C GLY A 55 11.72 -11.60 5.11
N PRO A 56 11.38 -10.81 4.10
CA PRO A 56 10.23 -9.91 4.17
C PRO A 56 8.91 -10.67 4.17
N THR A 57 8.07 -10.39 5.17
CA THR A 57 6.68 -10.84 5.22
C THR A 57 5.77 -9.68 5.62
N ILE A 58 4.49 -9.93 5.84
CA ILE A 58 3.52 -8.92 6.23
C ILE A 58 3.13 -9.15 7.68
N GLY A 59 3.56 -8.24 8.55
CA GLY A 59 3.11 -8.16 9.92
C GLY A 59 1.72 -7.51 9.99
N VAL A 60 0.93 -7.94 10.95
CA VAL A 60 -0.42 -7.41 11.22
C VAL A 60 -0.56 -7.13 12.71
N ALA A 61 -1.14 -5.99 13.05
CA ALA A 61 -1.51 -5.65 14.41
C ALA A 61 -2.81 -4.86 14.43
N TYR A 62 -3.41 -4.73 15.61
CA TYR A 62 -4.54 -3.82 15.80
C TYR A 62 -4.33 -2.93 17.02
N THR A 63 -5.04 -1.83 17.04
CA THR A 63 -5.12 -0.89 18.17
C THR A 63 -6.51 -0.23 18.22
N PHE A 64 -6.92 0.16 19.41
CA PHE A 64 -8.14 0.96 19.60
C PHE A 64 -7.83 2.44 19.87
N ASP A 65 -6.61 2.75 20.29
CA ASP A 65 -6.28 4.05 20.91
C ASP A 65 -4.92 4.63 20.45
N PHE A 66 -4.20 3.93 19.58
CA PHE A 66 -2.82 4.25 19.16
C PHE A 66 -1.81 4.35 20.32
N LYS A 67 -2.09 3.69 21.46
CA LYS A 67 -1.21 3.59 22.62
C LYS A 67 -0.79 2.14 22.86
N THR A 68 -1.76 1.24 22.82
CA THR A 68 -1.55 -0.21 22.95
C THR A 68 -1.74 -0.88 21.59
N PHE A 69 -0.75 -1.65 21.17
CA PHE A 69 -0.74 -2.33 19.88
C PHE A 69 -0.61 -3.83 20.07
N HIS A 70 -1.56 -4.60 19.56
CA HIS A 70 -1.60 -6.06 19.67
C HIS A 70 -1.21 -6.67 18.34
N GLN A 71 -0.04 -7.33 18.30
CA GLN A 71 0.44 -7.99 17.10
C GLN A 71 -0.22 -9.36 16.94
N LEU A 72 -0.72 -9.63 15.74
CA LEU A 72 -1.23 -10.90 15.28
C LEU A 72 -0.12 -11.70 14.58
N GLU A 73 -0.46 -12.92 14.11
CA GLU A 73 0.43 -13.70 13.27
C GLU A 73 0.84 -12.95 12.01
N ASN A 74 2.00 -13.29 11.46
CA ASN A 74 2.38 -12.80 10.15
C ASN A 74 1.42 -13.36 9.10
N ALA A 75 0.88 -12.49 8.24
CA ALA A 75 -0.17 -12.89 7.30
C ALA A 75 0.31 -13.91 6.26
N PHE A 76 1.59 -13.89 5.90
CA PHE A 76 2.15 -14.74 4.85
C PHE A 76 3.53 -15.24 5.20
N LEU A 77 3.95 -16.30 4.52
CA LEU A 77 5.35 -16.71 4.52
C LEU A 77 6.23 -15.70 3.77
N PRO A 78 7.53 -15.60 4.07
CA PRO A 78 8.47 -14.90 3.20
C PRO A 78 8.46 -15.57 1.79
N TYR A 79 8.53 -14.84 0.71
CA TYR A 79 8.74 -13.40 0.57
C TYR A 79 7.47 -12.71 0.11
N ASN A 80 6.94 -11.78 0.91
CA ASN A 80 5.77 -10.99 0.55
C ASN A 80 5.90 -9.56 1.11
N ARG A 81 5.32 -8.56 0.42
CA ARG A 81 5.40 -7.14 0.78
C ARG A 81 4.12 -6.40 0.46
N ASN A 82 4.06 -5.16 0.90
CA ASN A 82 3.02 -4.20 0.58
C ASN A 82 1.61 -4.69 0.94
N GLY A 83 1.47 -5.29 2.13
CA GLY A 83 0.16 -5.73 2.63
C GLY A 83 -0.77 -4.54 2.89
N VAL A 84 -1.94 -4.54 2.27
CA VAL A 84 -2.96 -3.50 2.40
C VAL A 84 -4.33 -4.14 2.57
N LEU A 85 -4.97 -3.87 3.70
CA LEU A 85 -6.33 -4.32 3.99
C LEU A 85 -7.37 -3.46 3.28
N PHE A 86 -8.49 -4.06 2.90
CA PHE A 86 -9.69 -3.30 2.54
C PHE A 86 -10.40 -2.79 3.80
N PRO A 87 -11.05 -1.61 3.76
CA PRO A 87 -11.59 -0.95 4.96
C PRO A 87 -12.91 -1.57 5.47
N ARG A 88 -13.32 -2.67 4.92
CA ARG A 88 -14.41 -3.51 5.41
C ARG A 88 -14.26 -4.95 4.93
N LYS A 89 -15.00 -5.86 5.56
CA LYS A 89 -15.16 -7.22 5.06
C LYS A 89 -15.93 -7.22 3.72
N ILE A 90 -15.48 -8.06 2.81
CA ILE A 90 -16.13 -8.31 1.52
C ILE A 90 -16.59 -9.76 1.52
N ASN A 91 -17.88 -9.99 1.32
CA ASN A 91 -18.50 -11.32 1.42
C ASN A 91 -18.16 -12.05 2.74
N GLY A 92 -18.13 -11.30 3.86
CA GLY A 92 -17.88 -11.82 5.20
C GLY A 92 -16.41 -12.08 5.54
N ASN A 93 -15.47 -11.83 4.62
CA ASN A 93 -14.02 -12.03 4.83
C ASN A 93 -13.25 -10.73 4.81
N TYR A 94 -12.18 -10.68 5.60
CA TYR A 94 -11.13 -9.68 5.43
C TYR A 94 -10.41 -9.93 4.10
N MET A 95 -10.06 -8.87 3.40
CA MET A 95 -9.34 -8.92 2.14
C MET A 95 -8.04 -8.14 2.26
N MET A 96 -6.97 -8.68 1.70
CA MET A 96 -5.65 -8.02 1.68
C MET A 96 -5.06 -8.09 0.28
N LEU A 97 -4.64 -6.93 -0.22
CA LEU A 97 -3.75 -6.85 -1.37
C LEU A 97 -2.31 -7.02 -0.90
N SER A 98 -1.51 -7.72 -1.68
CA SER A 98 -0.09 -7.92 -1.40
C SER A 98 0.72 -8.09 -2.68
N ARG A 99 2.04 -8.02 -2.55
CA ARG A 99 2.96 -8.32 -3.64
C ARG A 99 3.94 -9.39 -3.18
N PRO A 100 3.72 -10.65 -3.55
CA PRO A 100 4.77 -11.66 -3.45
C PRO A 100 6.01 -11.18 -4.21
N SER A 101 7.18 -11.32 -3.63
CA SER A 101 8.43 -10.81 -4.21
C SER A 101 9.56 -11.79 -3.96
N ASP A 102 10.32 -12.05 -5.00
CA ASP A 102 11.50 -12.91 -4.98
C ASP A 102 12.77 -12.07 -5.02
N THR A 103 13.84 -12.61 -4.47
CA THR A 103 15.19 -12.06 -4.58
C THR A 103 16.03 -12.79 -5.64
N GLY A 104 15.47 -13.81 -6.28
CA GLY A 104 16.17 -14.75 -7.13
C GLY A 104 15.99 -14.51 -8.63
N HIS A 105 16.03 -15.61 -9.38
CA HIS A 105 16.05 -15.62 -10.84
C HIS A 105 14.73 -15.25 -11.52
N THR A 106 13.63 -15.26 -10.77
CA THR A 106 12.30 -14.94 -11.30
C THR A 106 11.75 -13.75 -10.54
N PRO A 107 12.04 -12.52 -10.99
CA PRO A 107 11.50 -11.32 -10.36
C PRO A 107 9.98 -11.40 -10.35
N PHE A 108 9.39 -11.39 -9.17
CA PHE A 108 7.96 -11.38 -8.98
C PHE A 108 7.51 -9.98 -8.62
N GLY A 109 6.56 -9.42 -9.33
CA GLY A 109 6.21 -8.02 -9.17
C GLY A 109 4.73 -7.71 -9.33
N ASP A 110 3.88 -8.73 -9.36
CA ASP A 110 2.43 -8.61 -9.59
C ASP A 110 1.68 -8.41 -8.26
N ILE A 111 0.49 -7.81 -8.31
CA ILE A 111 -0.40 -7.65 -7.16
C ILE A 111 -1.35 -8.84 -7.07
N PHE A 112 -1.49 -9.36 -5.85
CA PHE A 112 -2.42 -10.43 -5.49
C PHE A 112 -3.41 -9.95 -4.42
N CYS A 113 -4.57 -10.60 -4.36
CA CYS A 113 -5.57 -10.45 -3.32
C CYS A 113 -5.75 -11.78 -2.59
N SER A 114 -5.82 -11.74 -1.27
CA SER A 114 -6.04 -12.89 -0.41
C SER A 114 -7.19 -12.64 0.55
N GLN A 115 -7.85 -13.70 1.01
CA GLN A 115 -8.97 -13.67 1.93
C GLN A 115 -8.60 -14.30 3.26
N SER A 116 -9.19 -13.78 4.35
CA SER A 116 -9.10 -14.36 5.67
C SER A 116 -10.44 -14.21 6.43
N PRO A 117 -10.91 -15.23 7.17
CA PRO A 117 -12.07 -15.09 8.03
C PRO A 117 -11.76 -14.32 9.34
N ASP A 118 -10.49 -14.29 9.77
CA ASP A 118 -10.06 -13.92 11.12
C ASP A 118 -8.75 -13.12 11.20
N LEU A 119 -8.10 -12.80 10.05
CA LEU A 119 -6.79 -12.14 9.90
C LEU A 119 -5.58 -13.04 10.26
N GLU A 120 -5.79 -14.26 10.67
CA GLU A 120 -4.72 -15.24 10.97
C GLU A 120 -4.55 -16.25 9.83
N TYR A 121 -5.66 -16.80 9.34
CA TYR A 121 -5.65 -17.79 8.26
C TYR A 121 -5.94 -17.16 6.90
N TRP A 122 -4.93 -17.04 6.05
CA TRP A 122 -5.04 -16.44 4.72
C TRP A 122 -5.06 -17.48 3.61
N GLY A 123 -6.01 -17.31 2.68
CA GLY A 123 -6.20 -18.22 1.55
C GLY A 123 -6.90 -17.55 0.36
N HIS A 124 -7.43 -18.36 -0.55
CA HIS A 124 -8.10 -17.87 -1.77
C HIS A 124 -7.28 -16.82 -2.53
N HIS A 125 -5.97 -17.09 -2.67
CA HIS A 125 -5.06 -16.18 -3.35
C HIS A 125 -5.46 -15.99 -4.82
N ARG A 126 -5.74 -14.74 -5.21
CA ARG A 126 -6.16 -14.36 -6.56
C ARG A 126 -5.20 -13.33 -7.14
N HIS A 127 -4.81 -13.54 -8.39
CA HIS A 127 -4.07 -12.52 -9.14
C HIS A 127 -4.99 -11.32 -9.41
N VAL A 128 -4.45 -10.10 -9.29
CA VAL A 128 -5.16 -8.84 -9.53
C VAL A 128 -4.61 -8.13 -10.74
N MET A 129 -3.33 -7.76 -10.70
CA MET A 129 -2.68 -7.01 -11.79
C MET A 129 -1.26 -7.52 -12.02
N SER A 130 -0.87 -7.60 -13.29
CA SER A 130 0.52 -7.84 -13.70
C SER A 130 1.28 -6.57 -14.01
N THR A 131 2.61 -6.67 -13.94
CA THR A 131 3.50 -5.69 -14.56
C THR A 131 3.31 -5.68 -16.08
N GLU A 132 3.69 -4.57 -16.75
CA GLU A 132 3.70 -4.50 -18.22
C GLU A 132 4.95 -5.16 -18.81
N LYS A 133 4.99 -6.48 -18.72
CA LYS A 133 6.18 -7.29 -19.11
C LYS A 133 6.56 -7.21 -20.59
N GLY A 134 5.65 -6.79 -21.46
CA GLY A 134 5.87 -6.68 -22.91
C GLY A 134 6.57 -5.38 -23.33
N ASP A 135 6.61 -4.38 -22.48
CA ASP A 135 7.22 -3.09 -22.73
C ASP A 135 8.17 -2.71 -21.58
N ILE A 136 9.45 -2.91 -21.79
CA ILE A 136 10.48 -2.61 -20.78
C ILE A 136 10.63 -1.09 -20.54
N SER A 137 10.07 -0.25 -21.42
CA SER A 137 10.06 1.21 -21.26
C SER A 137 8.85 1.69 -20.45
N ALA A 138 7.86 0.83 -20.22
CA ALA A 138 6.69 1.18 -19.44
C ALA A 138 7.08 1.45 -17.98
N TRP A 139 6.50 2.51 -17.40
CA TRP A 139 6.81 2.97 -16.04
C TRP A 139 6.53 1.91 -14.95
N GLN A 140 5.82 0.85 -15.26
CA GLN A 140 5.40 -0.24 -14.37
C GLN A 140 5.87 -1.61 -14.90
N SER A 141 6.99 -1.65 -15.60
CA SER A 141 7.48 -2.87 -16.25
C SER A 141 8.22 -3.83 -15.32
N THR A 142 8.82 -3.34 -14.23
CA THR A 142 9.66 -4.16 -13.35
C THR A 142 8.85 -4.77 -12.21
N LYS A 143 8.10 -3.96 -11.48
CA LYS A 143 7.22 -4.38 -10.38
C LYS A 143 6.14 -3.34 -10.14
N ILE A 144 5.01 -3.80 -9.60
CA ILE A 144 3.92 -2.97 -9.09
C ILE A 144 3.58 -3.41 -7.67
N GLY A 145 2.96 -2.55 -6.89
CA GLY A 145 2.52 -2.91 -5.55
C GLY A 145 1.43 -1.98 -5.03
N PRO A 146 0.50 -2.48 -4.22
CA PRO A 146 -0.54 -1.64 -3.65
C PRO A 146 0.06 -0.51 -2.79
N GLY A 147 -0.58 0.62 -2.83
CA GLY A 147 -0.21 1.81 -2.06
C GLY A 147 -1.03 1.94 -0.78
N PRO A 148 -1.86 2.99 -0.64
CA PRO A 148 -2.75 3.17 0.49
C PRO A 148 -3.93 2.19 0.50
N VAL A 149 -4.70 2.22 1.58
CA VAL A 149 -5.98 1.52 1.70
C VAL A 149 -6.89 1.91 0.52
N PRO A 150 -7.50 0.94 -0.19
CA PRO A 150 -8.41 1.24 -1.29
C PRO A 150 -9.61 2.08 -0.82
N ILE A 151 -10.00 3.06 -1.64
CA ILE A 151 -11.13 3.94 -1.36
C ILE A 151 -12.38 3.34 -2.00
N GLU A 152 -13.43 3.12 -1.19
CA GLU A 152 -14.72 2.66 -1.71
C GLU A 152 -15.42 3.79 -2.46
N THR A 153 -15.90 3.49 -3.66
CA THR A 153 -16.70 4.40 -4.49
C THR A 153 -17.92 3.65 -5.04
N ASP A 154 -18.89 4.36 -5.56
CA ASP A 154 -20.06 3.73 -6.19
C ASP A 154 -19.70 2.91 -7.45
N GLU A 155 -18.54 3.15 -8.03
CA GLU A 155 -18.10 2.49 -9.26
C GLU A 155 -17.12 1.32 -9.00
N GLY A 156 -16.58 1.19 -7.81
CA GLY A 156 -15.59 0.17 -7.45
C GLY A 156 -14.61 0.65 -6.37
N TRP A 157 -13.61 -0.17 -6.09
CA TRP A 157 -12.51 0.19 -5.22
C TRP A 157 -11.47 1.01 -6.00
N LEU A 158 -11.31 2.27 -5.68
CA LEU A 158 -10.22 3.09 -6.18
C LEU A 158 -8.92 2.66 -5.50
N LEU A 159 -8.04 2.00 -6.23
CA LEU A 159 -6.72 1.59 -5.81
C LEU A 159 -5.67 2.56 -6.35
N ILE A 160 -4.96 3.24 -5.46
CA ILE A 160 -3.72 3.95 -5.78
C ILE A 160 -2.58 2.94 -5.54
N TYR A 161 -1.68 2.80 -6.51
CA TYR A 161 -0.57 1.84 -6.44
C TYR A 161 0.72 2.46 -6.95
N HIS A 162 1.84 1.83 -6.65
CA HIS A 162 3.12 2.22 -7.24
C HIS A 162 3.52 1.25 -8.35
N GLY A 163 4.14 1.80 -9.39
CA GLY A 163 4.82 1.06 -10.43
C GLY A 163 6.28 1.45 -10.51
N VAL A 164 7.11 0.53 -10.95
CA VAL A 164 8.57 0.68 -10.97
C VAL A 164 9.12 0.28 -12.31
N ILE A 165 9.98 1.13 -12.84
CA ILE A 165 10.84 0.83 -13.97
C ILE A 165 12.30 0.77 -13.53
N ASN A 166 13.06 -0.16 -14.08
CA ASN A 166 14.51 -0.20 -13.90
C ASN A 166 15.19 0.58 -15.04
N THR A 167 16.03 1.54 -14.70
CA THR A 167 16.77 2.39 -15.62
C THR A 167 18.28 2.22 -15.40
N CYS A 168 19.11 2.80 -16.27
CA CYS A 168 20.57 2.82 -16.08
C CYS A 168 21.00 3.53 -14.79
N ASN A 169 20.14 4.40 -14.22
CA ASN A 169 20.39 5.12 -12.97
C ASN A 169 19.66 4.50 -11.76
N GLY A 170 19.18 3.24 -11.88
CA GLY A 170 18.45 2.56 -10.83
C GLY A 170 16.93 2.58 -11.05
N PHE A 171 16.20 2.28 -9.98
CA PHE A 171 14.75 2.23 -10.03
C PHE A 171 14.12 3.62 -10.01
N VAL A 172 13.02 3.76 -10.78
CA VAL A 172 12.16 4.95 -10.72
C VAL A 172 10.77 4.49 -10.32
N TYR A 173 10.27 5.02 -9.21
CA TYR A 173 8.94 4.72 -8.67
C TYR A 173 7.95 5.83 -9.04
N ARG A 174 6.79 5.43 -9.54
CA ARG A 174 5.68 6.32 -9.89
C ARG A 174 4.37 5.81 -9.34
N MET A 175 3.42 6.69 -9.18
CA MET A 175 2.08 6.41 -8.69
C MET A 175 1.12 6.22 -9.86
N GLY A 176 0.31 5.18 -9.84
CA GLY A 176 -0.80 4.94 -10.77
C GLY A 176 -2.09 4.68 -10.04
N ALA A 177 -3.16 4.51 -10.79
CA ALA A 177 -4.48 4.24 -10.25
C ALA A 177 -5.22 3.15 -11.03
N ALA A 178 -6.05 2.39 -10.33
CA ALA A 178 -6.91 1.37 -10.90
C ALA A 178 -8.25 1.34 -10.17
N LEU A 179 -9.27 0.83 -10.84
CA LEU A 179 -10.60 0.59 -10.29
C LEU A 179 -10.83 -0.92 -10.24
N LEU A 180 -11.16 -1.44 -9.05
CA LEU A 180 -11.41 -2.86 -8.83
C LEU A 180 -12.89 -3.10 -8.52
N ASP A 181 -13.38 -4.31 -8.81
CA ASP A 181 -14.76 -4.69 -8.50
C ASP A 181 -15.02 -4.70 -6.99
N LEU A 182 -16.19 -4.21 -6.58
CA LEU A 182 -16.56 -4.09 -5.16
C LEU A 182 -16.68 -5.43 -4.43
N ASN A 183 -17.16 -6.47 -5.12
CA ASN A 183 -17.42 -7.77 -4.53
C ASN A 183 -16.33 -8.80 -4.82
N GLU A 184 -15.64 -8.61 -5.93
CA GLU A 184 -14.54 -9.46 -6.41
C GLU A 184 -13.28 -8.61 -6.67
N PRO A 185 -12.63 -8.04 -5.64
CA PRO A 185 -11.59 -7.02 -5.80
C PRO A 185 -10.30 -7.53 -6.50
N TRP A 186 -10.26 -8.80 -6.88
CA TRP A 186 -9.26 -9.32 -7.80
C TRP A 186 -9.59 -9.06 -9.28
N LYS A 187 -10.78 -8.54 -9.60
CA LYS A 187 -11.16 -8.12 -10.94
C LYS A 187 -10.90 -6.63 -11.14
N VAL A 188 -10.04 -6.32 -12.10
CA VAL A 188 -9.75 -4.94 -12.49
C VAL A 188 -10.80 -4.49 -13.50
N ILE A 189 -11.54 -3.43 -13.18
CA ILE A 189 -12.52 -2.80 -14.06
C ILE A 189 -11.81 -1.88 -15.06
N ALA A 190 -10.86 -1.08 -14.54
CA ALA A 190 -10.05 -0.17 -15.35
C ALA A 190 -8.69 0.09 -14.66
N ARG A 191 -7.67 0.38 -15.45
CA ARG A 191 -6.32 0.70 -14.97
C ARG A 191 -5.74 1.84 -15.80
N SER A 192 -5.14 2.83 -15.15
CA SER A 192 -4.48 3.92 -15.86
C SER A 192 -3.20 3.44 -16.57
N LYS A 193 -3.10 3.70 -17.87
CA LYS A 193 -1.90 3.45 -18.65
C LYS A 193 -0.78 4.43 -18.29
N ALA A 194 -1.13 5.71 -18.13
CA ALA A 194 -0.19 6.72 -17.68
C ALA A 194 -0.14 6.77 -16.14
N TYR A 195 0.98 7.22 -15.58
CA TYR A 195 1.12 7.44 -14.15
C TYR A 195 0.46 8.76 -13.71
N VAL A 196 -0.02 8.79 -12.48
CA VAL A 196 -0.67 9.96 -11.85
C VAL A 196 0.36 10.96 -11.33
N LEU A 197 1.41 10.44 -10.68
CA LEU A 197 2.48 11.24 -10.09
C LEU A 197 3.81 10.52 -10.26
N GLY A 198 4.85 11.28 -10.58
CA GLY A 198 6.22 10.79 -10.68
C GLY A 198 7.21 11.70 -9.98
N PRO A 199 8.47 11.30 -9.80
CA PRO A 199 9.49 12.09 -9.15
C PRO A 199 9.96 13.24 -10.07
N TYR A 200 9.59 14.46 -9.71
CA TYR A 200 9.97 15.69 -10.43
C TYR A 200 10.66 16.71 -9.51
N GLU A 201 10.25 16.74 -8.23
CA GLU A 201 10.82 17.66 -7.27
C GLU A 201 12.17 17.14 -6.74
N LEU A 202 13.03 18.05 -6.31
CA LEU A 202 14.37 17.67 -5.84
C LEU A 202 14.30 16.67 -4.68
N TYR A 203 13.37 16.85 -3.76
CA TYR A 203 13.18 15.97 -2.62
C TYR A 203 12.58 14.60 -3.00
N GLU A 204 12.06 14.42 -4.19
CA GLU A 204 11.61 13.15 -4.76
C GLU A 204 12.72 12.43 -5.54
N CYS A 205 13.66 13.23 -6.07
CA CYS A 205 14.75 12.74 -6.92
C CYS A 205 16.05 12.44 -6.16
N VAL A 206 16.25 13.05 -4.98
CA VAL A 206 17.50 12.96 -4.21
C VAL A 206 17.20 12.61 -2.76
N GLY A 207 17.75 11.49 -2.28
CA GLY A 207 17.59 10.99 -0.92
C GLY A 207 18.24 9.61 -0.78
N ASP A 208 17.85 8.87 0.24
CA ASP A 208 18.39 7.53 0.53
C ASP A 208 18.13 6.55 -0.63
N VAL A 209 16.95 6.62 -1.23
CA VAL A 209 16.62 5.92 -2.48
C VAL A 209 16.11 6.94 -3.49
N PRO A 210 16.92 7.37 -4.47
CA PRO A 210 16.55 8.42 -5.39
C PRO A 210 15.41 8.02 -6.35
N ASN A 211 14.69 9.02 -6.87
CA ASN A 211 13.61 8.85 -7.85
C ASN A 211 12.43 8.01 -7.34
N VAL A 212 11.97 8.29 -6.12
CA VAL A 212 10.87 7.57 -5.48
C VAL A 212 9.71 8.50 -5.17
N VAL A 213 8.52 8.14 -5.68
CA VAL A 213 7.20 8.57 -5.24
C VAL A 213 6.44 7.32 -4.81
N PHE A 214 6.32 7.12 -3.50
CA PHE A 214 5.77 5.89 -2.92
C PHE A 214 4.51 6.17 -2.09
N PRO A 215 3.29 5.94 -2.62
CA PRO A 215 2.05 6.25 -1.92
C PRO A 215 1.85 5.33 -0.72
N CYS A 216 1.65 5.92 0.47
CA CYS A 216 1.57 5.20 1.74
C CYS A 216 0.21 5.27 2.40
N ALA A 217 -0.44 6.45 2.38
CA ALA A 217 -1.72 6.66 3.04
C ALA A 217 -2.57 7.65 2.26
N THR A 218 -3.89 7.52 2.40
CA THR A 218 -4.86 8.51 1.95
C THR A 218 -5.82 8.86 3.08
N LEU A 219 -6.20 10.12 3.14
CA LEU A 219 -7.35 10.58 3.90
C LEU A 219 -8.37 11.12 2.91
N THR A 220 -9.57 10.55 2.94
CA THR A 220 -10.66 10.94 2.04
C THR A 220 -11.75 11.62 2.84
N ASP A 221 -12.12 12.82 2.41
CA ASP A 221 -13.29 13.53 2.94
C ASP A 221 -14.54 13.01 2.23
N ALA A 222 -15.43 12.38 3.00
CA ALA A 222 -16.65 11.75 2.47
C ALA A 222 -17.64 12.77 1.90
N ASP A 223 -17.66 14.01 2.41
CA ASP A 223 -18.62 15.03 1.98
C ASP A 223 -18.21 15.69 0.66
N THR A 224 -16.91 15.87 0.45
CA THR A 224 -16.37 16.59 -0.72
C THR A 224 -15.66 15.70 -1.73
N GLY A 225 -15.40 14.45 -1.40
CA GLY A 225 -14.61 13.52 -2.21
C GLY A 225 -13.12 13.90 -2.33
N ARG A 226 -12.64 14.89 -1.55
CA ARG A 226 -11.22 15.28 -1.56
C ARG A 226 -10.36 14.18 -0.97
N ILE A 227 -9.23 13.94 -1.62
CA ILE A 227 -8.23 12.95 -1.20
C ILE A 227 -6.92 13.69 -0.89
N ALA A 228 -6.41 13.52 0.32
CA ALA A 228 -5.04 13.84 0.68
C ALA A 228 -4.20 12.57 0.55
N ILE A 229 -3.16 12.59 -0.27
CA ILE A 229 -2.25 11.46 -0.53
C ILE A 229 -0.93 11.74 0.14
N TYR A 230 -0.57 10.95 1.14
CA TYR A 230 0.75 10.98 1.77
C TYR A 230 1.64 9.95 1.08
N TYR A 231 2.82 10.38 0.66
CA TYR A 231 3.76 9.53 -0.06
C TYR A 231 5.20 9.73 0.38
N GLY A 232 5.98 8.67 0.34
CA GLY A 232 7.42 8.73 0.56
C GLY A 232 8.12 9.35 -0.64
N CYS A 233 9.03 10.28 -0.37
CA CYS A 233 9.85 10.97 -1.36
C CYS A 233 11.30 10.58 -1.15
N ALA A 234 11.90 9.89 -2.13
CA ALA A 234 13.29 9.44 -2.12
C ALA A 234 13.72 8.75 -0.81
N ASP A 235 12.78 8.03 -0.16
CA ASP A 235 12.92 7.37 1.16
C ASP A 235 13.49 8.28 2.28
N THR A 236 13.29 9.58 2.17
CA THR A 236 13.89 10.57 3.09
C THR A 236 12.85 11.47 3.76
N VAL A 237 11.84 11.92 3.03
CA VAL A 237 10.78 12.78 3.54
C VAL A 237 9.40 12.32 3.11
N THR A 238 8.36 12.82 3.75
CA THR A 238 6.97 12.56 3.37
C THR A 238 6.41 13.75 2.61
N GLY A 239 5.92 13.50 1.39
CA GLY A 239 5.18 14.45 0.58
C GLY A 239 3.68 14.35 0.80
N LEU A 240 2.96 15.42 0.42
CA LEU A 240 1.51 15.52 0.49
C LEU A 240 0.97 16.09 -0.82
N ALA A 241 0.10 15.35 -1.48
CA ALA A 241 -0.60 15.76 -2.68
C ALA A 241 -2.12 15.71 -2.48
N PHE A 242 -2.86 16.47 -3.27
CA PHE A 242 -4.32 16.52 -3.20
C PHE A 242 -4.95 16.22 -4.55
N THR A 243 -6.08 15.52 -4.51
CA THR A 243 -6.94 15.26 -5.66
C THR A 243 -8.38 15.07 -5.17
N THR A 244 -9.28 14.61 -6.05
CA THR A 244 -10.64 14.19 -5.70
C THR A 244 -10.92 12.77 -6.22
N VAL A 245 -11.91 12.10 -5.67
CA VAL A 245 -12.39 10.80 -6.16
C VAL A 245 -12.80 10.93 -7.62
N ASP A 246 -13.59 11.97 -7.96
CA ASP A 246 -14.10 12.19 -9.32
C ASP A 246 -12.96 12.39 -10.34
N ASP A 247 -11.95 13.20 -10.00
CA ASP A 247 -10.80 13.43 -10.88
C ASP A 247 -10.01 12.13 -11.11
N MET A 248 -9.83 11.33 -10.06
CA MET A 248 -9.13 10.04 -10.17
C MET A 248 -9.92 9.05 -11.02
N LEU A 249 -11.22 8.91 -10.81
CA LEU A 249 -12.10 8.03 -11.61
C LEU A 249 -12.13 8.47 -13.08
N LYS A 250 -12.26 9.77 -13.32
CA LYS A 250 -12.19 10.35 -14.66
C LYS A 250 -10.84 10.04 -15.33
N TYR A 251 -9.75 10.30 -14.62
CA TYR A 251 -8.40 10.04 -15.12
C TYR A 251 -8.19 8.57 -15.50
N ILE A 252 -8.65 7.63 -14.66
CA ILE A 252 -8.56 6.20 -14.95
C ILE A 252 -9.32 5.87 -16.24
N LYS A 253 -10.55 6.35 -16.39
CA LYS A 253 -11.41 6.07 -17.55
C LYS A 253 -10.86 6.65 -18.87
N GLU A 254 -10.33 7.87 -18.80
CA GLU A 254 -9.76 8.56 -19.98
C GLU A 254 -8.40 7.95 -20.40
N ASN A 255 -7.68 7.29 -19.49
CA ASN A 255 -6.38 6.69 -19.71
C ASN A 255 -6.39 5.17 -19.53
N ALA A 256 -7.54 4.51 -19.62
CA ALA A 256 -7.64 3.07 -19.48
C ALA A 256 -6.87 2.32 -20.57
N SER A 257 -6.20 1.23 -20.18
CA SER A 257 -5.52 0.28 -21.08
C SER A 257 -6.36 -0.96 -21.26
#